data_e24da459a09468baf19d7e958752abe7
#
_entry.id   e24da459a09468baf19d7e958752abe7
#
_cell.length_a   1.000
_cell.length_b   1.000
_cell.length_c   1.000
_cell.angle_alpha   90.00
_cell.angle_beta   90.00
_cell.angle_gamma   90.00
#
_symmetry.space_group_name_H-M   'P 1'
#
loop_
_entity.id
_entity.type
_entity.pdbx_description
1 polymer ?
#
loop_
_entity_poly.entity_id
_entity_poly.type
_entity_poly.pdbx_seq_one_letter_code
_entity_poly.pdbx_strand_id
1 'polypeptide(L)'
;MARLSRRRVKPQAAPSHRVRVDWHQYFMNIAREVATRSTCDRKHVGAVIVRDKTILSTGYNGSVRGMPHCDDAGHMMEDGHCVATIHAEANAVIQAARNGVRLEGSEIYVTASPCWNCFKMLGNAGIKTIYYGEFYRDDRIFDAAKKLGILTTLIPIKKPK
;
A
#
# COMPACT_ATOMS: atom_id res chain seq x y z
N MET A 1 -48.28 32.89 -40.62
CA MET A 1 -48.36 32.30 -39.24
C MET A 1 -47.40 31.13 -39.14
N ALA A 2 -46.23 31.34 -38.51
CA ALA A 2 -45.19 30.31 -38.38
C ALA A 2 -45.51 29.46 -37.12
N ARG A 3 -45.63 28.15 -37.31
CA ARG A 3 -45.82 27.18 -36.20
C ARG A 3 -44.44 26.94 -35.50
N LEU A 4 -44.30 27.43 -34.29
CA LEU A 4 -43.18 27.11 -33.41
C LEU A 4 -43.24 25.60 -33.02
N SER A 5 -42.26 24.83 -33.53
CA SER A 5 -42.04 23.45 -33.17
C SER A 5 -41.50 23.38 -31.75
N ARG A 6 -42.28 22.87 -30.79
CA ARG A 6 -41.81 22.57 -29.42
C ARG A 6 -40.92 21.36 -29.46
N ARG A 7 -39.62 21.55 -29.34
CA ARG A 7 -38.64 20.45 -29.10
C ARG A 7 -39.01 19.77 -27.77
N ARG A 8 -39.40 18.50 -27.82
CA ARG A 8 -39.52 17.66 -26.62
C ARG A 8 -38.15 17.46 -26.00
N VAL A 9 -37.94 18.04 -24.83
CA VAL A 9 -36.76 17.74 -24.00
C VAL A 9 -36.96 16.31 -23.49
N LYS A 10 -36.04 15.40 -23.82
CA LYS A 10 -36.03 14.04 -23.27
C LYS A 10 -35.80 14.12 -21.75
N PRO A 11 -36.57 13.33 -20.93
CA PRO A 11 -36.30 13.30 -19.50
C PRO A 11 -34.86 12.83 -19.25
N GLN A 12 -34.11 13.62 -18.47
CA GLN A 12 -32.78 13.24 -18.01
C GLN A 12 -32.94 12.01 -17.11
N ALA A 13 -32.19 10.94 -17.42
CA ALA A 13 -32.13 9.77 -16.54
C ALA A 13 -31.70 10.19 -15.14
N ALA A 14 -32.33 9.67 -14.09
CA ALA A 14 -31.95 9.92 -12.72
C ALA A 14 -30.47 9.58 -12.52
N PRO A 15 -29.68 10.38 -11.76
CA PRO A 15 -28.27 10.10 -11.55
C PRO A 15 -28.11 8.71 -10.94
N SER A 16 -27.40 7.82 -11.63
CA SER A 16 -27.06 6.51 -11.09
C SER A 16 -26.14 6.76 -9.88
N HIS A 17 -26.57 6.42 -8.67
CA HIS A 17 -25.75 6.45 -7.48
C HIS A 17 -24.63 5.39 -7.63
N ARG A 18 -23.52 5.78 -8.25
CA ARG A 18 -22.32 4.95 -8.28
C ARG A 18 -21.77 4.86 -6.87
N VAL A 19 -21.88 3.70 -6.24
CA VAL A 19 -21.26 3.43 -4.94
C VAL A 19 -19.73 3.52 -5.11
N ARG A 20 -19.11 4.51 -4.45
CA ARG A 20 -17.65 4.64 -4.42
C ARG A 20 -17.08 3.58 -3.50
N VAL A 21 -15.90 3.04 -3.85
CA VAL A 21 -15.15 2.18 -2.95
C VAL A 21 -14.72 2.99 -1.71
N ASP A 22 -14.77 2.39 -0.52
CA ASP A 22 -14.30 3.06 0.70
C ASP A 22 -12.79 3.33 0.65
N TRP A 23 -12.32 4.28 1.47
CA TRP A 23 -10.93 4.73 1.44
C TRP A 23 -9.92 3.65 1.82
N HIS A 24 -10.24 2.78 2.77
CA HIS A 24 -9.33 1.71 3.16
C HIS A 24 -9.16 0.69 2.04
N GLN A 25 -10.26 0.29 1.40
CA GLN A 25 -10.18 -0.60 0.25
C GLN A 25 -9.51 0.07 -0.95
N TYR A 26 -9.72 1.39 -1.15
CA TYR A 26 -9.07 2.15 -2.22
C TYR A 26 -7.55 2.11 -2.07
N PHE A 27 -7.01 2.45 -0.90
CA PHE A 27 -5.56 2.44 -0.68
C PHE A 27 -4.98 1.03 -0.65
N MET A 28 -5.71 0.04 -0.14
CA MET A 28 -5.27 -1.35 -0.22
C MET A 28 -5.23 -1.87 -1.67
N ASN A 29 -6.17 -1.44 -2.52
CA ASN A 29 -6.14 -1.77 -3.95
C ASN A 29 -4.91 -1.14 -4.64
N ILE A 30 -4.55 0.10 -4.29
CA ILE A 30 -3.33 0.74 -4.79
C ILE A 30 -2.09 -0.01 -4.32
N ALA A 31 -2.03 -0.41 -3.04
CA ALA A 31 -0.92 -1.22 -2.52
C ALA A 31 -0.76 -2.55 -3.28
N ARG A 32 -1.87 -3.18 -3.67
CA ARG A 32 -1.85 -4.38 -4.53
C ARG A 32 -1.29 -4.07 -5.92
N GLU A 33 -1.70 -2.97 -6.52
CA GLU A 33 -1.17 -2.57 -7.83
C GLU A 33 0.33 -2.29 -7.74
N VAL A 34 0.77 -1.59 -6.69
CA VAL A 34 2.19 -1.36 -6.41
C VAL A 34 2.95 -2.67 -6.27
N ALA A 35 2.37 -3.71 -5.63
CA ALA A 35 2.98 -5.02 -5.47
C ALA A 35 3.29 -5.72 -6.82
N THR A 36 2.58 -5.39 -7.89
CA THR A 36 2.82 -5.96 -9.23
C THR A 36 4.20 -5.59 -9.79
N ARG A 37 4.85 -4.58 -9.22
CA ARG A 37 6.22 -4.14 -9.57
C ARG A 37 7.31 -4.86 -8.78
N SER A 38 6.97 -5.77 -7.86
CA SER A 38 7.96 -6.57 -7.14
C SER A 38 8.93 -7.27 -8.10
N THR A 39 10.20 -7.31 -7.73
CA THR A 39 11.27 -7.96 -8.49
C THR A 39 11.71 -9.30 -7.88
N CYS A 40 10.84 -9.89 -7.06
CA CYS A 40 11.07 -11.19 -6.42
C CYS A 40 9.80 -12.03 -6.53
N ASP A 41 9.89 -13.17 -7.18
CA ASP A 41 8.78 -14.11 -7.44
C ASP A 41 8.31 -14.88 -6.19
N ARG A 42 9.10 -14.89 -5.09
CA ARG A 42 8.73 -15.57 -3.85
C ARG A 42 7.52 -14.96 -3.16
N LYS A 43 7.40 -13.64 -3.17
CA LYS A 43 6.24 -12.90 -2.65
C LYS A 43 6.23 -11.49 -3.22
N HIS A 44 5.06 -11.06 -3.69
CA HIS A 44 4.84 -9.71 -4.18
C HIS A 44 4.18 -8.89 -3.09
N VAL A 45 4.90 -7.92 -2.55
CA VAL A 45 4.42 -7.02 -1.50
C VAL A 45 4.47 -5.58 -1.99
N GLY A 46 3.39 -4.84 -1.74
CA GLY A 46 3.30 -3.41 -2.03
C GLY A 46 2.85 -2.63 -0.80
N ALA A 47 3.36 -1.42 -0.68
CA ALA A 47 3.06 -0.50 0.40
C ALA A 47 2.73 0.89 -0.14
N VAL A 48 1.79 1.58 0.51
CA VAL A 48 1.38 2.95 0.21
C VAL A 48 1.29 3.72 1.52
N ILE A 49 2.06 4.81 1.64
CA ILE A 49 2.01 5.70 2.79
C ILE A 49 1.10 6.88 2.47
N VAL A 50 0.15 7.16 3.37
CA VAL A 50 -0.94 8.11 3.19
C VAL A 50 -1.02 9.04 4.39
N ARG A 51 -1.36 10.30 4.16
CA ARG A 51 -1.78 11.26 5.19
C ARG A 51 -2.90 12.13 4.63
N ASP A 52 -3.97 12.29 5.41
CA ASP A 52 -5.14 13.10 5.00
C ASP A 52 -5.67 12.70 3.60
N LYS A 53 -5.76 11.39 3.33
CA LYS A 53 -6.18 10.82 2.04
C LYS A 53 -5.27 11.16 0.85
N THR A 54 -4.07 11.69 1.11
CA THR A 54 -3.06 11.99 0.10
C THR A 54 -1.95 10.95 0.15
N ILE A 55 -1.64 10.34 -0.98
CA ILE A 55 -0.50 9.41 -1.09
C ILE A 55 0.79 10.21 -0.99
N LEU A 56 1.63 9.85 -0.03
CA LEU A 56 2.94 10.48 0.21
C LEU A 56 4.06 9.74 -0.51
N SER A 57 4.03 8.41 -0.48
CA SER A 57 5.01 7.55 -1.15
C SER A 57 4.44 6.15 -1.35
N THR A 58 5.12 5.38 -2.19
CA THR A 58 4.83 3.97 -2.43
C THR A 58 6.11 3.16 -2.36
N GLY A 59 6.01 1.86 -2.17
CA GLY A 59 7.14 0.94 -2.23
C GLY A 59 6.68 -0.48 -2.54
N TYR A 60 7.52 -1.21 -3.23
CA TYR A 60 7.37 -2.65 -3.45
C TYR A 60 8.66 -3.36 -3.04
N ASN A 61 8.59 -4.65 -2.74
CA ASN A 61 9.80 -5.41 -2.43
C ASN A 61 10.63 -5.62 -3.70
N GLY A 62 11.87 -5.17 -3.65
CA GLY A 62 12.73 -5.19 -4.83
C GLY A 62 14.20 -5.08 -4.50
N SER A 63 15.05 -5.51 -5.44
CA SER A 63 16.51 -5.45 -5.34
C SER A 63 16.99 -4.00 -5.17
N VAL A 64 18.17 -3.85 -4.59
CA VAL A 64 18.86 -2.56 -4.51
C VAL A 64 19.05 -1.99 -5.92
N ARG A 65 18.85 -0.70 -6.07
CA ARG A 65 18.94 -0.01 -7.37
C ARG A 65 20.29 -0.27 -8.03
N GLY A 66 20.28 -0.79 -9.24
CA GLY A 66 21.48 -1.16 -10.01
C GLY A 66 21.95 -2.58 -9.77
N MET A 67 21.36 -3.31 -8.84
CA MET A 67 21.62 -4.73 -8.65
C MET A 67 20.66 -5.57 -9.51
N PRO A 68 21.07 -6.80 -9.92
CA PRO A 68 20.17 -7.73 -10.61
C PRO A 68 18.92 -8.02 -9.80
N HIS A 69 17.82 -8.31 -10.46
CA HIS A 69 16.60 -8.74 -9.82
C HIS A 69 16.64 -10.23 -9.47
N CYS A 70 15.88 -10.66 -8.47
CA CYS A 70 15.79 -12.09 -8.13
C CYS A 70 15.24 -12.92 -9.29
N ASP A 71 14.34 -12.34 -10.10
CA ASP A 71 13.77 -12.99 -11.28
C ASP A 71 14.83 -13.31 -12.35
N ASP A 72 15.94 -12.53 -12.39
CA ASP A 72 17.01 -12.66 -13.37
C ASP A 72 18.21 -13.45 -12.83
N ALA A 73 18.61 -13.18 -11.57
CA ALA A 73 19.87 -13.67 -10.98
C ALA A 73 19.68 -14.72 -9.87
N GLY A 74 18.43 -15.00 -9.50
CA GLY A 74 18.10 -15.90 -8.37
C GLY A 74 18.13 -15.18 -7.01
N HIS A 75 17.95 -15.97 -5.95
CA HIS A 75 17.78 -15.48 -4.59
C HIS A 75 19.08 -15.53 -3.79
N MET A 76 19.33 -14.52 -2.98
CA MET A 76 20.34 -14.54 -1.92
C MET A 76 19.64 -15.05 -0.64
N MET A 77 19.86 -16.31 -0.29
CA MET A 77 19.13 -16.96 0.81
C MET A 77 19.91 -16.95 2.11
N GLU A 78 19.29 -16.44 3.19
CA GLU A 78 19.76 -16.53 4.57
C GLU A 78 18.58 -17.00 5.45
N ASP A 79 18.81 -18.02 6.27
CA ASP A 79 17.81 -18.57 7.21
C ASP A 79 16.42 -18.81 6.57
N GLY A 80 16.38 -19.30 5.32
CA GLY A 80 15.15 -19.56 4.59
C GLY A 80 14.47 -18.31 3.97
N HIS A 81 15.12 -17.15 4.07
CA HIS A 81 14.62 -15.88 3.52
C HIS A 81 15.53 -15.34 2.42
N CYS A 82 14.94 -14.70 1.41
CA CYS A 82 15.70 -13.95 0.43
C CYS A 82 16.06 -12.58 1.01
N VAL A 83 17.34 -12.30 1.14
CA VAL A 83 17.87 -11.01 1.63
C VAL A 83 18.32 -10.07 0.51
N ALA A 84 18.18 -10.46 -0.75
CA ALA A 84 18.53 -9.63 -1.89
C ALA A 84 17.61 -8.41 -2.07
N THR A 85 16.38 -8.48 -1.55
CA THR A 85 15.39 -7.43 -1.73
C THR A 85 15.19 -6.57 -0.48
N ILE A 86 14.99 -5.29 -0.70
CA ILE A 86 14.47 -4.36 0.30
C ILE A 86 12.95 -4.57 0.38
N HIS A 87 12.40 -4.64 1.57
CA HIS A 87 10.95 -4.81 1.78
C HIS A 87 10.16 -3.59 1.28
N ALA A 88 8.90 -3.81 0.94
CA ALA A 88 8.01 -2.78 0.40
C ALA A 88 7.88 -1.57 1.32
N GLU A 89 7.74 -1.80 2.62
CA GLU A 89 7.62 -0.78 3.65
C GLU A 89 8.89 0.08 3.72
N ALA A 90 10.06 -0.58 3.70
CA ALA A 90 11.36 0.09 3.70
C ALA A 90 11.53 0.94 2.44
N ASN A 91 11.19 0.41 1.27
CA ASN A 91 11.25 1.16 0.02
C ASN A 91 10.31 2.37 0.02
N ALA A 92 9.10 2.26 0.61
CA ALA A 92 8.20 3.39 0.75
C ALA A 92 8.78 4.51 1.63
N VAL A 93 9.41 4.16 2.76
CA VAL A 93 10.10 5.12 3.63
C VAL A 93 11.31 5.75 2.93
N ILE A 94 12.13 4.94 2.25
CA ILE A 94 13.30 5.42 1.49
C ILE A 94 12.85 6.37 0.37
N GLN A 95 11.79 6.06 -0.35
CA GLN A 95 11.26 6.93 -1.40
C GLN A 95 10.79 8.27 -0.83
N ALA A 96 10.09 8.27 0.30
CA ALA A 96 9.71 9.49 0.99
C ALA A 96 10.94 10.32 1.39
N ALA A 97 11.94 9.69 2.00
CA ALA A 97 13.17 10.35 2.42
C ALA A 97 13.92 10.98 1.25
N ARG A 98 14.04 10.27 0.12
CA ARG A 98 14.69 10.79 -1.10
C ARG A 98 13.99 12.01 -1.71
N ASN A 99 12.68 12.12 -1.49
CA ASN A 99 11.87 13.23 -2.02
C ASN A 99 11.59 14.32 -0.98
N GLY A 100 12.21 14.24 0.21
CA GLY A 100 12.00 15.21 1.28
C GLY A 100 10.59 15.22 1.87
N VAL A 101 9.88 14.09 1.79
CA VAL A 101 8.49 13.97 2.26
C VAL A 101 8.46 13.54 3.72
N ARG A 102 7.88 14.37 4.57
CA ARG A 102 7.70 14.08 6.00
C ARG A 102 6.60 13.05 6.22
N LEU A 103 6.92 11.99 6.96
CA LEU A 103 6.01 10.87 7.25
C LEU A 103 5.31 10.96 8.62
N GLU A 104 5.71 11.86 9.50
CA GLU A 104 5.11 12.01 10.83
C GLU A 104 3.59 12.10 10.77
N GLY A 105 2.90 11.28 11.57
CA GLY A 105 1.44 11.25 11.66
C GLY A 105 0.73 10.56 10.49
N SER A 106 1.46 9.91 9.58
CA SER A 106 0.88 9.21 8.44
C SER A 106 0.45 7.77 8.78
N GLU A 107 -0.23 7.15 7.85
CA GLU A 107 -0.71 5.77 7.85
C GLU A 107 -0.06 4.99 6.71
N ILE A 108 0.11 3.68 6.87
CA ILE A 108 0.59 2.82 5.80
C ILE A 108 -0.42 1.73 5.49
N TYR A 109 -0.63 1.49 4.20
CA TYR A 109 -1.36 0.34 3.66
C TYR A 109 -0.34 -0.60 3.03
N VAL A 110 -0.27 -1.84 3.51
CA VAL A 110 0.68 -2.84 3.02
C VAL A 110 -0.04 -4.17 2.77
N THR A 111 0.30 -4.85 1.70
CA THR A 111 -0.41 -6.09 1.33
C THR A 111 -0.16 -7.24 2.30
N ALA A 112 0.97 -7.25 3.01
CA ALA A 112 1.29 -8.21 4.08
C ALA A 112 1.77 -7.47 5.33
N SER A 113 1.46 -7.97 6.53
CA SER A 113 1.88 -7.32 7.78
C SER A 113 3.41 -7.16 7.83
N PRO A 114 3.92 -6.05 8.40
CA PRO A 114 5.35 -5.80 8.50
C PRO A 114 6.07 -6.90 9.29
N CYS A 115 7.30 -7.20 8.91
CA CYS A 115 8.20 -7.93 9.78
C CYS A 115 8.70 -7.00 10.91
N TRP A 116 9.37 -7.57 11.92
CA TRP A 116 9.87 -6.81 13.07
C TRP A 116 10.77 -5.62 12.68
N ASN A 117 11.66 -5.82 11.70
CA ASN A 117 12.56 -4.75 11.26
C ASN A 117 11.81 -3.60 10.56
N CYS A 118 10.86 -3.91 9.69
CA CYS A 118 10.02 -2.90 9.07
C CYS A 118 9.15 -2.18 10.09
N PHE A 119 8.56 -2.91 11.05
CA PHE A 119 7.76 -2.31 12.11
C PHE A 119 8.54 -1.26 12.92
N LYS A 120 9.77 -1.60 13.36
CA LYS A 120 10.63 -0.63 14.09
C LYS A 120 10.90 0.64 13.28
N MET A 121 11.18 0.48 12.00
CA MET A 121 11.43 1.59 11.09
C MET A 121 10.17 2.46 10.90
N LEU A 122 9.00 1.84 10.70
CA LEU A 122 7.73 2.55 10.56
C LEU A 122 7.39 3.34 11.83
N GLY A 123 7.58 2.73 13.01
CA GLY A 123 7.38 3.41 14.30
C GLY A 123 8.26 4.65 14.44
N ASN A 124 9.56 4.52 14.12
CA ASN A 124 10.50 5.65 14.17
C ASN A 124 10.26 6.70 13.08
N ALA A 125 9.65 6.31 11.96
CA ALA A 125 9.22 7.25 10.91
C ALA A 125 7.95 8.05 11.27
N GLY A 126 7.33 7.75 12.41
CA GLY A 126 6.12 8.46 12.88
C GLY A 126 4.81 7.93 12.30
N ILE A 127 4.80 6.69 11.78
CA ILE A 127 3.56 6.05 11.31
C ILE A 127 2.64 5.79 12.51
N LYS A 128 1.38 6.20 12.40
CA LYS A 128 0.37 6.08 13.46
C LYS A 128 -0.58 4.90 13.27
N THR A 129 -0.75 4.44 12.03
CA THR A 129 -1.65 3.33 11.71
C THR A 129 -1.06 2.45 10.64
N ILE A 130 -1.14 1.15 10.85
CA ILE A 130 -0.70 0.12 9.91
C ILE A 130 -1.93 -0.68 9.48
N TYR A 131 -2.34 -0.52 8.24
CA TYR A 131 -3.36 -1.33 7.58
C TYR A 131 -2.66 -2.42 6.77
N TYR A 132 -3.01 -3.69 6.99
CA TYR A 132 -2.39 -4.80 6.29
C TYR A 132 -3.44 -5.74 5.66
N GLY A 133 -3.11 -6.31 4.51
CA GLY A 133 -4.01 -7.16 3.73
C GLY A 133 -4.08 -8.60 4.22
N GLU A 134 -2.95 -9.12 4.70
CA GLU A 134 -2.82 -10.45 5.29
C GLU A 134 -1.75 -10.46 6.38
N PHE A 135 -1.88 -11.37 7.35
CA PHE A 135 -0.81 -11.62 8.33
C PHE A 135 0.37 -12.33 7.64
N TYR A 136 1.60 -11.91 7.96
CA TYR A 136 2.79 -12.52 7.37
C TYR A 136 3.46 -13.51 8.32
N ARG A 137 4.20 -13.06 9.35
CA ARG A 137 4.97 -14.01 10.17
C ARG A 137 5.33 -13.56 11.58
N ASP A 138 5.16 -12.31 11.93
CA ASP A 138 5.70 -11.75 13.18
C ASP A 138 4.58 -11.12 14.01
N ASP A 139 4.13 -11.84 15.01
CA ASP A 139 3.06 -11.42 15.92
C ASP A 139 3.52 -10.40 16.98
N ARG A 140 4.84 -10.32 17.24
CA ARG A 140 5.42 -9.36 18.18
C ARG A 140 5.07 -7.91 17.85
N ILE A 141 4.80 -7.63 16.57
CA ILE A 141 4.42 -6.28 16.12
C ILE A 141 3.13 -5.80 16.78
N PHE A 142 2.17 -6.68 17.07
CA PHE A 142 0.88 -6.28 17.63
C PHE A 142 1.02 -5.81 19.07
N ASP A 143 1.79 -6.52 19.90
CA ASP A 143 2.06 -6.11 21.28
C ASP A 143 2.89 -4.84 21.35
N ALA A 144 3.88 -4.71 20.47
CA ALA A 144 4.69 -3.50 20.37
C ALA A 144 3.86 -2.30 19.88
N ALA A 145 3.02 -2.48 18.88
CA ALA A 145 2.12 -1.44 18.37
C ALA A 145 1.19 -0.92 19.47
N LYS A 146 0.59 -1.83 20.25
CA LYS A 146 -0.25 -1.46 21.40
C LYS A 146 0.51 -0.62 22.42
N LYS A 147 1.74 -0.98 22.76
CA LYS A 147 2.60 -0.22 23.69
C LYS A 147 2.96 1.17 23.16
N LEU A 148 3.12 1.31 21.84
CA LEU A 148 3.50 2.56 21.18
C LEU A 148 2.30 3.41 20.76
N GLY A 149 1.07 2.94 20.96
CA GLY A 149 -0.15 3.62 20.49
C GLY A 149 -0.29 3.63 18.96
N ILE A 150 0.35 2.69 18.26
CA ILE A 150 0.19 2.49 16.82
C ILE A 150 -0.99 1.56 16.58
N LEU A 151 -1.96 2.01 15.80
CA LEU A 151 -3.11 1.18 15.43
C LEU A 151 -2.71 0.16 14.34
N THR A 152 -3.18 -1.07 14.49
CA THR A 152 -3.01 -2.12 13.48
C THR A 152 -4.37 -2.67 13.07
N THR A 153 -4.65 -2.75 11.77
CA THR A 153 -5.97 -3.16 11.28
C THR A 153 -5.83 -4.02 10.03
N LEU A 154 -6.49 -5.18 10.04
CA LEU A 154 -6.61 -6.04 8.87
C LEU A 154 -7.64 -5.48 7.90
N ILE A 155 -7.23 -5.23 6.66
CA ILE A 155 -8.11 -4.87 5.53
C ILE A 155 -8.02 -5.99 4.50
N PRO A 156 -8.93 -6.95 4.48
CA PRO A 156 -8.84 -8.10 3.59
C PRO A 156 -8.76 -7.70 2.12
N ILE A 157 -7.83 -8.31 1.41
CA ILE A 157 -7.65 -8.07 -0.02
C ILE A 157 -8.81 -8.75 -0.76
N LYS A 158 -9.76 -7.96 -1.25
CA LYS A 158 -10.85 -8.45 -2.10
C LYS A 158 -10.31 -8.78 -3.50
N LYS A 159 -10.61 -9.99 -4.01
CA LYS A 159 -10.32 -10.30 -5.41
C LYS A 159 -11.15 -9.36 -6.30
N PRO A 160 -10.60 -8.84 -7.40
CA PRO A 160 -11.43 -8.11 -8.36
C PRO A 160 -12.54 -9.04 -8.87
N LYS A 161 -13.76 -8.49 -8.96
CA LYS A 161 -14.89 -9.19 -9.58
C LYS A 161 -14.66 -9.28 -11.08
#